data_5a5b71755a8c2ea62c5fc63830426336
#
_entry.id   5a5b71755a8c2ea62c5fc63830426336
#
_cell.length_a   1.000
_cell.length_b   1.000
_cell.length_c   1.000
_cell.angle_alpha   90.00
_cell.angle_beta   90.00
_cell.angle_gamma   90.00
#
_symmetry.space_group_name_H-M   'P 1'
#
loop_
_entity.id
_entity.type
_entity.pdbx_description
1 polymer ?
#
loop_
_entity_poly.entity_id
_entity_poly.type
_entity_poly.pdbx_seq_one_letter_code
_entity_poly.pdbx_strand_id
1 'polypeptide(L)'
;MRVVIIGAGLAGLMAAQQLHNNGHEVVVLDKGKSPGGRLATRRIGEATLDHGAQFFTVRETEFEHHVQQWIQVGVVREWCTGFSTQDGHPRYIGTHGMNGIAKHLAQGLDIHCNTFVFEVTRNEDTSWSTKIDDGTVFQSDALVVTCPLSQAYSLLITAHVDIPETLFTCEYDRTIGLLAVLDGESAVPAPGGVQNPSEPLQFVADNYMKGISHIPALTLHFSPAFSEQHWDDDPHALHQLLVRHAQTFLGNSRIVESQVKKWRFATPRTPWQERIWQHESLVIAGDAMRGPKVEGAALSGLAAANAISELQN
;
A
#
# COMPACT_ATOMS: atom_id res chain seq x y z
N MET A 1 10.05 9.46 23.48
CA MET A 1 10.10 10.52 22.44
C MET A 1 8.72 10.67 21.85
N ARG A 2 8.40 11.85 21.37
CA ARG A 2 7.24 12.07 20.49
C ARG A 2 7.67 11.90 19.04
N VAL A 3 6.96 11.05 18.29
CA VAL A 3 7.29 10.71 16.90
C VAL A 3 6.11 11.02 16.00
N VAL A 4 6.32 11.81 14.95
CA VAL A 4 5.35 11.99 13.88
C VAL A 4 5.71 11.06 12.73
N ILE A 5 4.71 10.35 12.20
CA ILE A 5 4.83 9.48 11.04
C ILE A 5 3.95 10.03 9.92
N ILE A 6 4.53 10.29 8.75
CA ILE A 6 3.79 10.74 7.56
C ILE A 6 3.52 9.54 6.67
N GLY A 7 2.24 9.15 6.59
CA GLY A 7 1.74 8.02 5.83
C GLY A 7 1.26 6.86 6.71
N ALA A 8 -0.05 6.53 6.63
CA ALA A 8 -0.67 5.36 7.26
C ALA A 8 -0.75 4.17 6.29
N GLY A 9 0.24 4.01 5.41
CA GLY A 9 0.47 2.78 4.65
C GLY A 9 1.06 1.69 5.55
N LEU A 10 1.31 0.49 5.00
CA LEU A 10 1.82 -0.63 5.79
C LEU A 10 3.12 -0.28 6.53
N ALA A 11 4.08 0.37 5.88
CA ALA A 11 5.34 0.76 6.51
C ALA A 11 5.12 1.70 7.71
N GLY A 12 4.30 2.75 7.53
CA GLY A 12 4.01 3.68 8.61
C GLY A 12 3.26 3.03 9.77
N LEU A 13 2.32 2.13 9.50
CA LEU A 13 1.57 1.41 10.54
C LEU A 13 2.44 0.41 11.30
N MET A 14 3.34 -0.31 10.62
CA MET A 14 4.31 -1.20 11.28
C MET A 14 5.27 -0.41 12.17
N ALA A 15 5.77 0.73 11.67
CA ALA A 15 6.61 1.63 12.46
C ALA A 15 5.84 2.18 13.68
N ALA A 16 4.61 2.66 13.46
CA ALA A 16 3.79 3.24 14.52
C ALA A 16 3.49 2.24 15.64
N GLN A 17 3.08 1.02 15.28
CA GLN A 17 2.77 -0.02 16.25
C GLN A 17 3.99 -0.42 17.06
N GLN A 18 5.15 -0.62 16.42
CA GLN A 18 6.39 -0.99 17.10
C GLN A 18 6.86 0.15 18.04
N LEU A 19 6.85 1.40 17.58
CA LEU A 19 7.21 2.55 18.40
C LEU A 19 6.27 2.75 19.58
N HIS A 20 4.96 2.61 19.38
CA HIS A 20 3.96 2.67 20.45
C HIS A 20 4.21 1.59 21.51
N ASN A 21 4.49 0.36 21.08
CA ASN A 21 4.80 -0.75 21.98
C ASN A 21 6.13 -0.52 22.75
N ASN A 22 7.08 0.22 22.17
CA ASN A 22 8.32 0.63 22.82
C ASN A 22 8.14 1.85 23.76
N GLY A 23 6.92 2.36 23.94
CA GLY A 23 6.61 3.45 24.87
C GLY A 23 6.81 4.86 24.31
N HIS A 24 6.90 5.01 22.97
CA HIS A 24 6.92 6.33 22.34
C HIS A 24 5.49 6.90 22.20
N GLU A 25 5.37 8.22 22.24
CA GLU A 25 4.15 8.93 21.83
C GLU A 25 4.15 9.07 20.30
N VAL A 26 3.22 8.40 19.63
CA VAL A 26 3.22 8.32 18.15
C VAL A 26 1.96 8.96 17.59
N VAL A 27 2.13 9.85 16.61
CA VAL A 27 1.05 10.45 15.82
C VAL A 27 1.28 10.12 14.36
N VAL A 28 0.26 9.56 13.69
CA VAL A 28 0.32 9.21 12.26
C VAL A 28 -0.57 10.15 11.46
N LEU A 29 -0.02 10.79 10.43
CA LEU A 29 -0.74 11.72 9.55
C LEU A 29 -0.86 11.09 8.16
N ASP A 30 -2.08 10.98 7.62
CA ASP A 30 -2.32 10.43 6.29
C ASP A 30 -3.37 11.24 5.51
N LYS A 31 -3.08 11.54 4.25
CA LYS A 31 -3.98 12.24 3.34
C LYS A 31 -5.19 11.42 2.90
N GLY A 32 -5.13 10.11 3.03
CA GLY A 32 -6.20 9.18 2.67
C GLY A 32 -7.38 9.24 3.65
N LYS A 33 -8.54 8.80 3.18
CA LYS A 33 -9.76 8.74 4.01
C LYS A 33 -9.73 7.64 5.08
N SER A 34 -8.78 6.70 4.97
CA SER A 34 -8.59 5.59 5.88
C SER A 34 -7.16 5.07 5.79
N PRO A 35 -6.64 4.41 6.85
CA PRO A 35 -5.33 3.78 6.79
C PRO A 35 -5.29 2.65 5.76
N GLY A 36 -4.09 2.32 5.28
CA GLY A 36 -3.82 1.19 4.39
C GLY A 36 -3.04 1.52 3.13
N GLY A 37 -3.15 2.75 2.62
CA GLY A 37 -2.44 3.13 1.40
C GLY A 37 -2.70 2.14 0.25
N ARG A 38 -1.66 1.47 -0.26
CA ARG A 38 -1.76 0.47 -1.34
C ARG A 38 -2.29 -0.91 -0.92
N LEU A 39 -2.61 -1.14 0.34
CA LEU A 39 -3.46 -2.26 0.78
C LEU A 39 -4.96 -1.94 0.64
N ALA A 40 -5.33 -1.13 -0.32
CA ALA A 40 -6.66 -0.57 -0.44
C ALA A 40 -7.70 -1.59 -0.92
N THR A 41 -8.83 -1.62 -0.21
CA THR A 41 -10.03 -2.39 -0.55
C THR A 41 -11.18 -1.41 -0.77
N ARG A 42 -12.02 -1.65 -1.77
CA ARG A 42 -13.18 -0.84 -2.13
C ARG A 42 -14.47 -1.64 -1.96
N ARG A 43 -15.52 -0.97 -1.52
CA ARG A 43 -16.89 -1.49 -1.59
C ARG A 43 -17.63 -0.81 -2.73
N ILE A 44 -18.35 -1.63 -3.51
CA ILE A 44 -19.26 -1.22 -4.58
C ILE A 44 -20.56 -1.99 -4.35
N GLY A 45 -21.60 -1.32 -3.83
CA GLY A 45 -22.78 -2.00 -3.32
C GLY A 45 -22.38 -3.03 -2.25
N GLU A 46 -22.78 -4.29 -2.45
CA GLU A 46 -22.44 -5.42 -1.58
C GLU A 46 -21.08 -6.08 -1.91
N ALA A 47 -20.48 -5.73 -3.05
CA ALA A 47 -19.18 -6.26 -3.45
C ALA A 47 -18.03 -5.64 -2.66
N THR A 48 -17.06 -6.48 -2.32
CA THR A 48 -15.77 -6.07 -1.73
C THR A 48 -14.64 -6.43 -2.69
N LEU A 49 -13.83 -5.45 -3.08
CA LEU A 49 -12.78 -5.62 -4.09
C LEU A 49 -11.46 -5.01 -3.60
N ASP A 50 -10.41 -5.80 -3.58
CA ASP A 50 -9.06 -5.26 -3.42
C ASP A 50 -8.62 -4.60 -4.72
N HIS A 51 -8.14 -3.35 -4.64
CA HIS A 51 -7.73 -2.61 -5.83
C HIS A 51 -6.28 -2.11 -5.79
N GLY A 52 -5.57 -2.36 -4.70
CA GLY A 52 -4.13 -2.24 -4.57
C GLY A 52 -3.48 -3.62 -4.61
N ALA A 53 -2.69 -3.97 -3.58
CA ALA A 53 -2.10 -5.29 -3.46
C ALA A 53 -3.18 -6.38 -3.44
N GLN A 54 -3.01 -7.41 -4.26
CA GLN A 54 -3.99 -8.50 -4.37
C GLN A 54 -3.69 -9.63 -3.40
N PHE A 55 -2.43 -9.82 -3.06
CA PHE A 55 -1.90 -10.80 -2.12
C PHE A 55 -0.47 -10.41 -1.73
N PHE A 56 0.10 -11.17 -0.82
CA PHE A 56 1.52 -11.10 -0.51
C PHE A 56 2.10 -12.50 -0.25
N THR A 57 3.43 -12.59 -0.32
CA THR A 57 4.21 -13.78 0.02
C THR A 57 5.13 -13.45 1.18
N VAL A 58 5.62 -14.47 1.87
CA VAL A 58 6.55 -14.37 3.00
C VAL A 58 7.84 -15.06 2.64
N ARG A 59 8.97 -14.41 2.89
CA ARG A 59 10.31 -14.92 2.60
C ARG A 59 11.28 -14.74 3.74
N GLU A 60 11.10 -13.69 4.56
CA GLU A 60 11.97 -13.37 5.69
C GLU A 60 11.29 -13.76 7.01
N THR A 61 12.02 -14.42 7.89
CA THR A 61 11.53 -14.93 9.19
C THR A 61 10.96 -13.81 10.07
N GLU A 62 11.55 -12.61 10.01
CA GLU A 62 11.06 -11.45 10.76
C GLU A 62 9.61 -11.11 10.35
N PHE A 63 9.32 -11.09 9.05
CA PHE A 63 7.95 -10.82 8.56
C PHE A 63 7.03 -12.02 8.81
N GLU A 64 7.53 -13.24 8.67
CA GLU A 64 6.76 -14.46 8.95
C GLU A 64 6.16 -14.45 10.36
N HIS A 65 6.92 -14.01 11.36
CA HIS A 65 6.44 -13.92 12.74
C HIS A 65 5.18 -13.05 12.85
N HIS A 66 5.16 -11.87 12.22
CA HIS A 66 3.99 -11.00 12.18
C HIS A 66 2.82 -11.62 11.43
N VAL A 67 3.08 -12.28 10.30
CA VAL A 67 2.04 -12.95 9.50
C VAL A 67 1.38 -14.07 10.28
N GLN A 68 2.16 -14.88 11.03
CA GLN A 68 1.62 -15.92 11.89
C GLN A 68 0.72 -15.36 12.99
N GLN A 69 1.11 -14.24 13.60
CA GLN A 69 0.25 -13.55 14.58
C GLN A 69 -1.07 -13.08 13.93
N TRP A 70 -1.01 -12.49 12.73
CA TRP A 70 -2.22 -12.05 12.01
C TRP A 70 -3.12 -13.20 11.59
N ILE A 71 -2.55 -14.38 11.30
CA ILE A 71 -3.32 -15.61 11.03
C ILE A 71 -4.01 -16.09 12.31
N GLN A 72 -3.31 -16.13 13.45
CA GLN A 72 -3.87 -16.55 14.73
C GLN A 72 -5.07 -15.71 15.17
N VAL A 73 -5.05 -14.39 14.90
CA VAL A 73 -6.17 -13.48 15.21
C VAL A 73 -7.17 -13.34 14.06
N GLY A 74 -7.04 -14.11 12.98
CA GLY A 74 -7.99 -14.17 11.87
C GLY A 74 -7.97 -12.97 10.92
N VAL A 75 -6.95 -12.12 10.97
CA VAL A 75 -6.80 -10.94 10.11
C VAL A 75 -6.28 -11.32 8.73
N VAL A 76 -5.41 -12.33 8.67
CA VAL A 76 -4.80 -12.86 7.44
C VAL A 76 -5.12 -14.34 7.30
N ARG A 77 -5.21 -14.80 6.08
CA ARG A 77 -5.30 -16.23 5.75
C ARG A 77 -4.52 -16.54 4.48
N GLU A 78 -4.19 -17.78 4.29
CA GLU A 78 -3.70 -18.28 3.01
C GLU A 78 -4.83 -18.24 1.96
N TRP A 79 -4.50 -17.82 0.76
CA TRP A 79 -5.39 -17.88 -0.41
C TRP A 79 -5.12 -19.13 -1.22
N CYS A 80 -3.86 -19.32 -1.64
CA CYS A 80 -3.44 -20.42 -2.47
C CYS A 80 -1.91 -20.58 -2.46
N THR A 81 -1.42 -21.67 -3.11
CA THR A 81 0.02 -21.94 -3.30
C THR A 81 0.46 -21.78 -4.76
N GLY A 82 -0.25 -21.00 -5.54
CA GLY A 82 -0.01 -20.71 -6.95
C GLY A 82 -1.31 -20.44 -7.70
N PHE A 83 -1.22 -19.89 -8.91
CA PHE A 83 -2.37 -19.65 -9.77
C PHE A 83 -2.45 -20.68 -10.90
N SER A 84 -1.99 -20.34 -12.11
CA SER A 84 -1.92 -21.28 -13.23
C SER A 84 -0.89 -22.39 -13.04
N THR A 85 0.19 -22.08 -12.33
CA THR A 85 1.21 -23.04 -11.90
C THR A 85 1.27 -23.02 -10.39
N GLN A 86 1.12 -24.19 -9.77
CA GLN A 86 1.36 -24.34 -8.34
C GLN A 86 2.86 -24.44 -8.11
N ASP A 87 3.44 -23.38 -7.54
CA ASP A 87 4.87 -23.30 -7.22
C ASP A 87 5.18 -23.62 -5.75
N GLY A 88 4.15 -23.98 -4.96
CA GLY A 88 4.26 -24.36 -3.56
C GLY A 88 4.44 -23.19 -2.58
N HIS A 89 4.55 -21.97 -3.07
CA HIS A 89 4.71 -20.81 -2.19
C HIS A 89 3.34 -20.25 -1.78
N PRO A 90 3.03 -20.16 -0.46
CA PRO A 90 1.79 -19.58 0.01
C PRO A 90 1.60 -18.12 -0.43
N ARG A 91 0.39 -17.78 -0.87
CA ARG A 91 -0.09 -16.42 -1.08
C ARG A 91 -1.07 -16.10 0.02
N TYR A 92 -0.79 -15.04 0.74
CA TYR A 92 -1.60 -14.58 1.87
C TYR A 92 -2.43 -13.38 1.49
N ILE A 93 -3.62 -13.29 2.08
CA ILE A 93 -4.55 -12.17 1.90
C ILE A 93 -5.18 -11.75 3.23
N GLY A 94 -5.65 -10.52 3.30
CA GLY A 94 -6.52 -10.10 4.40
C GLY A 94 -7.86 -10.84 4.32
N THR A 95 -8.34 -11.41 5.41
CA THR A 95 -9.56 -12.23 5.48
C THR A 95 -10.80 -11.49 4.95
N HIS A 96 -10.87 -10.19 5.18
CA HIS A 96 -11.95 -9.30 4.73
C HIS A 96 -11.48 -8.24 3.74
N GLY A 97 -10.47 -8.58 2.93
CA GLY A 97 -9.75 -7.68 2.02
C GLY A 97 -8.44 -7.17 2.62
N MET A 98 -7.53 -6.75 1.75
CA MET A 98 -6.18 -6.37 2.12
C MET A 98 -6.12 -5.22 3.13
N ASN A 99 -7.07 -4.26 3.08
CA ASN A 99 -7.10 -3.18 4.05
C ASN A 99 -7.49 -3.60 5.47
N GLY A 100 -7.98 -4.84 5.66
CA GLY A 100 -8.23 -5.43 6.98
C GLY A 100 -6.95 -5.49 7.83
N ILE A 101 -5.80 -5.77 7.20
CA ILE A 101 -4.48 -5.77 7.84
C ILE A 101 -4.15 -4.38 8.39
N ALA A 102 -4.31 -3.36 7.55
CA ALA A 102 -4.04 -1.98 7.95
C ALA A 102 -4.97 -1.50 9.08
N LYS A 103 -6.24 -1.87 9.03
CA LYS A 103 -7.21 -1.55 10.09
C LYS A 103 -6.87 -2.23 11.42
N HIS A 104 -6.36 -3.45 11.37
CA HIS A 104 -5.88 -4.15 12.56
C HIS A 104 -4.67 -3.45 13.17
N LEU A 105 -3.67 -3.13 12.36
CA LEU A 105 -2.47 -2.42 12.79
C LEU A 105 -2.76 -1.00 13.33
N ALA A 106 -3.82 -0.37 12.85
CA ALA A 106 -4.24 0.96 13.27
C ALA A 106 -4.92 1.01 14.65
N GLN A 107 -5.29 -0.14 15.22
CA GLN A 107 -6.00 -0.19 16.50
C GLN A 107 -5.13 0.34 17.64
N GLY A 108 -5.70 1.29 18.41
CA GLY A 108 -5.02 1.91 19.55
C GLY A 108 -3.99 2.98 19.20
N LEU A 109 -3.75 3.28 17.92
CA LEU A 109 -2.84 4.33 17.47
C LEU A 109 -3.59 5.66 17.24
N ASP A 110 -2.90 6.77 17.47
CA ASP A 110 -3.37 8.11 17.12
C ASP A 110 -3.12 8.38 15.63
N ILE A 111 -4.16 8.22 14.81
CA ILE A 111 -4.09 8.33 13.35
C ILE A 111 -5.04 9.41 12.84
N HIS A 112 -4.51 10.44 12.21
CA HIS A 112 -5.24 11.51 11.56
C HIS A 112 -5.34 11.23 10.06
N CYS A 113 -6.48 10.72 9.61
CA CYS A 113 -6.81 10.58 8.20
C CYS A 113 -7.40 11.89 7.61
N ASN A 114 -7.47 11.99 6.28
CA ASN A 114 -7.81 13.23 5.55
C ASN A 114 -6.92 14.42 5.95
N THR A 115 -5.68 14.15 6.34
CA THR A 115 -4.73 15.13 6.85
C THR A 115 -3.58 15.28 5.86
N PHE A 116 -3.55 16.39 5.15
CA PHE A 116 -2.54 16.66 4.14
C PHE A 116 -1.37 17.44 4.76
N VAL A 117 -0.24 16.77 4.95
CA VAL A 117 1.03 17.43 5.32
C VAL A 117 1.60 18.11 4.09
N PHE A 118 1.90 19.41 4.20
CA PHE A 118 2.47 20.16 3.09
C PHE A 118 3.84 20.78 3.39
N GLU A 119 4.22 20.88 4.67
CA GLU A 119 5.50 21.44 5.07
C GLU A 119 6.08 20.70 6.28
N VAL A 120 7.37 20.47 6.22
CA VAL A 120 8.16 19.92 7.32
C VAL A 120 9.38 20.81 7.53
N THR A 121 9.60 21.23 8.75
CA THR A 121 10.73 22.09 9.14
C THR A 121 11.50 21.47 10.28
N ARG A 122 12.83 21.51 10.19
CA ARG A 122 13.71 21.21 11.30
C ARG A 122 13.94 22.48 12.12
N ASN A 123 13.66 22.43 13.41
CA ASN A 123 13.81 23.55 14.31
C ASN A 123 15.27 23.69 14.79
N GLU A 124 15.63 24.85 15.36
CA GLU A 124 16.98 25.11 15.91
C GLU A 124 17.33 24.17 17.07
N ASP A 125 16.35 23.71 17.84
CA ASP A 125 16.51 22.74 18.92
C ASP A 125 16.55 21.28 18.45
N THR A 126 16.68 21.05 17.14
CA THR A 126 16.71 19.76 16.46
C THR A 126 15.39 18.99 16.45
N SER A 127 14.30 19.54 16.99
CA SER A 127 12.94 19.00 16.87
C SER A 127 12.35 19.22 15.47
N TRP A 128 11.16 18.66 15.21
CA TRP A 128 10.46 18.75 13.94
C TRP A 128 9.11 19.44 14.09
N SER A 129 8.82 20.34 13.16
CA SER A 129 7.51 20.93 12.96
C SER A 129 6.89 20.38 11.70
N THR A 130 5.77 19.66 11.82
CA THR A 130 5.01 19.11 10.69
C THR A 130 3.70 19.87 10.56
N LYS A 131 3.54 20.63 9.48
CA LYS A 131 2.38 21.51 9.24
C LYS A 131 1.40 20.90 8.25
N ILE A 132 0.12 20.91 8.58
CA ILE A 132 -0.96 20.41 7.75
C ILE A 132 -1.77 21.53 7.12
N ASP A 133 -2.65 21.19 6.18
CA ASP A 133 -3.38 22.12 5.29
C ASP A 133 -4.32 23.08 6.00
N ASP A 134 -4.79 22.76 7.21
CA ASP A 134 -5.60 23.67 8.04
C ASP A 134 -4.77 24.66 8.90
N GLY A 135 -3.43 24.57 8.80
CA GLY A 135 -2.50 25.39 9.55
C GLY A 135 -2.05 24.81 10.90
N THR A 136 -2.61 23.67 11.34
CA THR A 136 -2.16 22.98 12.56
C THR A 136 -0.72 22.49 12.39
N VAL A 137 0.06 22.59 13.47
CA VAL A 137 1.46 22.16 13.52
C VAL A 137 1.64 21.07 14.58
N PHE A 138 2.16 19.94 14.18
CA PHE A 138 2.58 18.86 15.08
C PHE A 138 4.07 18.99 15.38
N GLN A 139 4.41 19.09 16.66
CA GLN A 139 5.82 19.10 17.13
C GLN A 139 6.23 17.69 17.48
N SER A 140 7.45 17.28 17.10
CA SER A 140 8.00 15.97 17.45
C SER A 140 9.51 15.98 17.62
N ASP A 141 10.02 15.01 18.38
CA ASP A 141 11.47 14.78 18.57
C ASP A 141 12.07 14.07 17.34
N ALA A 142 11.24 13.23 16.68
CA ALA A 142 11.63 12.46 15.52
C ALA A 142 10.54 12.44 14.46
N LEU A 143 10.96 12.26 13.21
CA LEU A 143 10.10 12.22 12.03
C LEU A 143 10.35 10.97 11.20
N VAL A 144 9.28 10.22 10.88
CA VAL A 144 9.32 9.10 9.96
C VAL A 144 8.47 9.41 8.73
N VAL A 145 9.05 9.35 7.53
CA VAL A 145 8.37 9.65 6.27
C VAL A 145 8.22 8.34 5.47
N THR A 146 6.97 7.92 5.22
CA THR A 146 6.66 6.65 4.55
C THR A 146 5.84 6.79 3.27
N CYS A 147 5.65 8.02 2.81
CA CYS A 147 5.01 8.28 1.52
C CYS A 147 5.97 7.96 0.35
N PRO A 148 5.47 7.85 -0.91
CA PRO A 148 6.32 7.66 -2.08
C PRO A 148 7.46 8.69 -2.14
N LEU A 149 8.66 8.27 -2.54
CA LEU A 149 9.89 9.09 -2.45
C LEU A 149 9.78 10.45 -3.16
N SER A 150 9.07 10.53 -4.28
CA SER A 150 8.80 11.81 -4.97
C SER A 150 7.94 12.78 -4.14
N GLN A 151 7.04 12.24 -3.31
CA GLN A 151 6.26 13.05 -2.36
C GLN A 151 7.09 13.41 -1.13
N ALA A 152 7.91 12.48 -0.64
CA ALA A 152 8.88 12.74 0.44
C ALA A 152 9.83 13.87 0.06
N TYR A 153 10.35 13.89 -1.16
CA TYR A 153 11.19 14.97 -1.68
C TYR A 153 10.50 16.34 -1.55
N SER A 154 9.25 16.43 -2.00
CA SER A 154 8.48 17.68 -1.95
C SER A 154 8.26 18.20 -0.54
N LEU A 155 8.16 17.30 0.45
CA LEU A 155 8.00 17.66 1.86
C LEU A 155 9.33 18.06 2.52
N LEU A 156 10.42 17.40 2.14
CA LEU A 156 11.72 17.52 2.81
C LEU A 156 12.64 18.58 2.19
N ILE A 157 12.30 19.12 1.00
CA ILE A 157 13.13 20.13 0.32
C ILE A 157 13.32 21.40 1.17
N THR A 158 12.36 21.73 2.01
CA THR A 158 12.40 22.89 2.93
C THR A 158 12.96 22.57 4.31
N ALA A 159 13.25 21.29 4.59
CA ALA A 159 13.72 20.86 5.90
C ALA A 159 15.20 21.14 6.13
N HIS A 160 15.95 21.59 5.11
CA HIS A 160 17.39 21.87 5.17
C HIS A 160 18.24 20.70 5.66
N VAL A 161 17.85 19.48 5.32
CA VAL A 161 18.58 18.24 5.60
C VAL A 161 19.32 17.80 4.34
N ASP A 162 20.57 17.42 4.48
CA ASP A 162 21.37 16.87 3.38
C ASP A 162 20.93 15.42 3.10
N ILE A 163 20.05 15.27 2.10
CA ILE A 163 19.50 13.98 1.66
C ILE A 163 20.09 13.65 0.30
N PRO A 164 20.66 12.44 0.08
CA PRO A 164 21.21 12.05 -1.21
C PRO A 164 20.18 12.20 -2.34
N GLU A 165 20.48 12.96 -3.37
CA GLU A 165 19.58 13.13 -4.54
C GLU A 165 19.18 11.79 -5.16
N THR A 166 20.09 10.81 -5.13
CA THR A 166 19.86 9.45 -5.65
C THR A 166 18.71 8.74 -4.96
N LEU A 167 18.38 9.09 -3.70
CA LEU A 167 17.22 8.56 -3.00
C LEU A 167 15.91 8.93 -3.72
N PHE A 168 15.85 10.10 -4.31
CA PHE A 168 14.64 10.65 -4.93
C PHE A 168 14.55 10.38 -6.43
N THR A 169 15.54 9.72 -7.04
CA THR A 169 15.51 9.30 -8.45
C THR A 169 14.65 8.06 -8.69
N CYS A 170 14.05 7.50 -7.64
CA CYS A 170 13.17 6.34 -7.76
C CYS A 170 11.93 6.66 -8.58
N GLU A 171 11.85 6.05 -9.74
CA GLU A 171 10.66 6.07 -10.58
C GLU A 171 9.64 5.03 -10.12
N TYR A 172 8.37 5.28 -10.44
CA TYR A 172 7.28 4.37 -10.13
C TYR A 172 6.51 3.97 -11.37
N ASP A 173 6.16 2.70 -11.46
CA ASP A 173 5.16 2.25 -12.40
C ASP A 173 3.80 2.88 -12.08
N ARG A 174 3.04 3.16 -13.14
CA ARG A 174 1.62 3.45 -13.04
C ARG A 174 0.81 2.17 -13.21
N THR A 175 -0.34 2.09 -12.57
CA THR A 175 -1.28 0.98 -12.75
C THR A 175 -2.69 1.51 -12.86
N ILE A 176 -3.35 1.18 -13.96
CA ILE A 176 -4.78 1.35 -14.14
C ILE A 176 -5.45 0.03 -13.74
N GLY A 177 -6.54 0.12 -12.98
CA GLY A 177 -7.36 -1.02 -12.60
C GLY A 177 -8.82 -0.82 -12.96
N LEU A 178 -9.50 -1.90 -13.33
CA LEU A 178 -10.94 -1.99 -13.43
C LEU A 178 -11.48 -2.83 -12.27
N LEU A 179 -12.42 -2.27 -11.55
CA LEU A 179 -13.23 -2.96 -10.56
C LEU A 179 -14.60 -3.21 -11.17
N ALA A 180 -15.06 -4.44 -11.23
CA ALA A 180 -16.32 -4.81 -11.88
C ALA A 180 -17.16 -5.71 -10.99
N VAL A 181 -18.40 -5.36 -10.77
CA VAL A 181 -19.43 -6.20 -10.14
C VAL A 181 -20.20 -6.91 -11.23
N LEU A 182 -20.44 -8.20 -11.05
CA LEU A 182 -21.08 -9.07 -12.04
C LEU A 182 -22.47 -9.53 -11.58
N ASP A 183 -23.34 -9.86 -12.56
CA ASP A 183 -24.66 -10.46 -12.31
C ASP A 183 -24.64 -12.00 -12.15
N GLY A 184 -23.46 -12.62 -12.26
CA GLY A 184 -23.25 -14.07 -12.13
C GLY A 184 -21.76 -14.40 -11.97
N GLU A 185 -21.44 -15.69 -11.93
CA GLU A 185 -20.07 -16.19 -11.75
C GLU A 185 -19.17 -15.81 -12.93
N SER A 186 -17.91 -15.54 -12.63
CA SER A 186 -16.88 -15.23 -13.63
C SER A 186 -16.32 -16.50 -14.28
N ALA A 187 -15.58 -16.33 -15.39
CA ALA A 187 -14.80 -17.39 -16.03
C ALA A 187 -13.34 -17.44 -15.52
N VAL A 188 -13.00 -16.74 -14.45
CA VAL A 188 -11.68 -16.82 -13.84
C VAL A 188 -11.48 -18.22 -13.26
N PRO A 189 -10.39 -18.94 -13.60
CA PRO A 189 -10.18 -20.29 -13.07
C PRO A 189 -9.85 -20.27 -11.58
N ALA A 190 -10.13 -21.39 -10.89
CA ALA A 190 -9.69 -21.59 -9.51
C ALA A 190 -8.16 -21.44 -9.42
N PRO A 191 -7.66 -20.83 -8.36
CA PRO A 191 -8.32 -20.38 -7.11
C PRO A 191 -8.88 -18.94 -7.16
N GLY A 192 -9.22 -18.40 -8.32
CA GLY A 192 -9.76 -17.05 -8.47
C GLY A 192 -8.71 -15.98 -8.75
N GLY A 193 -7.55 -16.37 -9.26
CA GLY A 193 -6.47 -15.45 -9.63
C GLY A 193 -5.75 -15.89 -10.89
N VAL A 194 -5.46 -14.94 -11.78
CA VAL A 194 -4.63 -15.17 -12.98
C VAL A 194 -3.56 -14.10 -13.04
N GLN A 195 -2.30 -14.53 -13.01
CA GLN A 195 -1.14 -13.64 -13.08
C GLN A 195 -0.60 -13.63 -14.51
N ASN A 196 -0.40 -12.43 -15.08
CA ASN A 196 0.10 -12.20 -16.44
C ASN A 196 -0.64 -13.06 -17.49
N PRO A 197 -1.99 -12.96 -17.58
CA PRO A 197 -2.74 -13.82 -18.50
C PRO A 197 -2.37 -13.56 -19.97
N SER A 198 -2.29 -12.32 -20.35
CA SER A 198 -1.80 -11.81 -21.64
C SER A 198 -1.82 -10.28 -21.59
N GLU A 199 -0.96 -9.64 -22.36
CA GLU A 199 -1.06 -8.18 -22.52
C GLU A 199 -2.47 -7.77 -23.01
N PRO A 200 -3.01 -6.68 -22.47
CA PRO A 200 -2.36 -5.72 -21.55
C PRO A 200 -2.61 -5.98 -20.06
N LEU A 201 -3.01 -7.18 -19.66
CA LEU A 201 -3.37 -7.50 -18.27
C LEU A 201 -2.17 -8.05 -17.50
N GLN A 202 -1.94 -7.51 -16.31
CA GLN A 202 -0.91 -7.97 -15.37
C GLN A 202 -1.48 -8.94 -14.33
N PHE A 203 -2.71 -8.68 -13.85
CA PHE A 203 -3.37 -9.53 -12.88
C PHE A 203 -4.89 -9.44 -12.99
N VAL A 204 -5.56 -10.57 -12.80
CA VAL A 204 -7.01 -10.65 -12.67
C VAL A 204 -7.34 -11.41 -11.40
N ALA A 205 -8.23 -10.86 -10.56
CA ALA A 205 -8.73 -11.50 -9.36
C ALA A 205 -10.25 -11.58 -9.38
N ASP A 206 -10.80 -12.75 -9.11
CA ASP A 206 -12.18 -12.94 -8.71
C ASP A 206 -12.30 -12.82 -7.19
N ASN A 207 -12.83 -11.69 -6.72
CA ASN A 207 -12.92 -11.38 -5.30
C ASN A 207 -13.96 -12.23 -4.56
N TYR A 208 -14.96 -12.79 -5.28
CA TYR A 208 -15.90 -13.76 -4.74
C TYR A 208 -15.22 -15.11 -4.51
N MET A 209 -14.52 -15.64 -5.52
CA MET A 209 -13.77 -16.89 -5.40
C MET A 209 -12.59 -16.76 -4.44
N LYS A 210 -11.94 -15.57 -4.40
CA LYS A 210 -10.95 -15.19 -3.38
C LYS A 210 -11.55 -15.17 -1.96
N GLY A 211 -12.89 -15.11 -1.83
CA GLY A 211 -13.63 -15.19 -0.56
C GLY A 211 -13.63 -13.89 0.25
N ILE A 212 -13.40 -12.74 -0.38
CA ILE A 212 -13.51 -11.42 0.26
C ILE A 212 -14.78 -10.67 -0.13
N SER A 213 -15.44 -11.06 -1.24
CA SER A 213 -16.73 -10.51 -1.68
C SER A 213 -17.83 -11.53 -1.49
N HIS A 214 -19.03 -11.08 -1.13
CA HIS A 214 -20.23 -11.91 -1.00
C HIS A 214 -20.97 -12.09 -2.32
N ILE A 215 -20.67 -11.25 -3.31
CA ILE A 215 -21.23 -11.33 -4.66
C ILE A 215 -20.10 -11.34 -5.70
N PRO A 216 -20.36 -11.86 -6.92
CA PRO A 216 -19.36 -11.93 -7.98
C PRO A 216 -18.76 -10.57 -8.31
N ALA A 217 -17.44 -10.47 -8.26
CA ALA A 217 -16.74 -9.22 -8.50
C ALA A 217 -15.29 -9.45 -8.94
N LEU A 218 -14.85 -8.73 -9.96
CA LEU A 218 -13.52 -8.82 -10.54
C LEU A 218 -12.69 -7.57 -10.27
N THR A 219 -11.42 -7.77 -10.03
CA THR A 219 -10.37 -6.74 -10.12
C THR A 219 -9.43 -7.10 -11.26
N LEU A 220 -9.25 -6.20 -12.21
CA LEU A 220 -8.27 -6.33 -13.28
C LEU A 220 -7.22 -5.24 -13.11
N HIS A 221 -5.95 -5.62 -13.08
CA HIS A 221 -4.81 -4.69 -13.15
C HIS A 221 -4.17 -4.78 -14.52
N PHE A 222 -3.96 -3.63 -15.12
CA PHE A 222 -3.32 -3.49 -16.42
C PHE A 222 -1.81 -3.29 -16.27
N SER A 223 -1.06 -3.71 -17.28
CA SER A 223 0.40 -3.61 -17.28
C SER A 223 0.87 -2.16 -17.17
N PRO A 224 2.11 -1.92 -16.67
CA PRO A 224 2.67 -0.57 -16.60
C PRO A 224 2.71 0.13 -17.95
N ALA A 225 3.06 -0.59 -19.02
CA ALA A 225 3.14 -0.03 -20.38
C ALA A 225 1.77 0.46 -20.87
N PHE A 226 0.72 -0.37 -20.72
CA PHE A 226 -0.64 0.02 -21.05
C PHE A 226 -1.11 1.18 -20.17
N SER A 227 -0.82 1.13 -18.89
CA SER A 227 -1.24 2.18 -17.93
C SER A 227 -0.59 3.51 -18.23
N GLU A 228 0.67 3.54 -18.62
CA GLU A 228 1.38 4.75 -19.04
C GLU A 228 0.78 5.33 -20.32
N GLN A 229 0.56 4.46 -21.34
CA GLN A 229 -0.01 4.87 -22.63
C GLN A 229 -1.39 5.49 -22.50
N HIS A 230 -2.24 4.96 -21.58
CA HIS A 230 -3.65 5.34 -21.43
C HIS A 230 -3.93 6.19 -20.19
N TRP A 231 -2.87 6.76 -19.56
CA TRP A 231 -3.00 7.48 -18.30
C TRP A 231 -3.88 8.73 -18.42
N ASP A 232 -3.75 9.46 -19.50
CA ASP A 232 -4.41 10.74 -19.73
C ASP A 232 -5.58 10.64 -20.72
N ASP A 233 -6.00 9.42 -21.09
CA ASP A 233 -7.16 9.19 -21.96
C ASP A 233 -8.45 9.75 -21.33
N ASP A 234 -9.39 10.08 -22.19
CA ASP A 234 -10.76 10.42 -21.79
C ASP A 234 -11.35 9.34 -20.88
N PRO A 235 -11.92 9.69 -19.71
CA PRO A 235 -12.36 8.70 -18.73
C PRO A 235 -13.41 7.72 -19.27
N HIS A 236 -14.30 8.17 -20.18
CA HIS A 236 -15.33 7.31 -20.75
C HIS A 236 -14.72 6.35 -21.78
N ALA A 237 -13.87 6.84 -22.65
CA ALA A 237 -13.16 6.03 -23.64
C ALA A 237 -12.27 4.98 -22.96
N LEU A 238 -11.54 5.38 -21.93
CA LEU A 238 -10.73 4.48 -21.12
C LEU A 238 -11.61 3.40 -20.49
N HIS A 239 -12.69 3.77 -19.80
CA HIS A 239 -13.59 2.80 -19.18
C HIS A 239 -14.09 1.75 -20.19
N GLN A 240 -14.56 2.18 -21.38
CA GLN A 240 -15.01 1.27 -22.44
C GLN A 240 -13.87 0.34 -22.91
N LEU A 241 -12.64 0.85 -23.01
CA LEU A 241 -11.48 0.04 -23.39
C LEU A 241 -11.20 -1.05 -22.35
N LEU A 242 -11.19 -0.69 -21.05
CA LEU A 242 -10.97 -1.63 -19.95
C LEU A 242 -12.06 -2.72 -19.90
N VAL A 243 -13.33 -2.35 -20.08
CA VAL A 243 -14.46 -3.29 -20.13
C VAL A 243 -14.31 -4.29 -21.28
N ARG A 244 -13.82 -3.87 -22.46
CA ARG A 244 -13.52 -4.80 -23.57
C ARG A 244 -12.50 -5.86 -23.18
N HIS A 245 -11.43 -5.48 -22.46
CA HIS A 245 -10.43 -6.44 -21.99
C HIS A 245 -10.95 -7.38 -20.89
N ALA A 246 -11.97 -6.99 -20.15
CA ALA A 246 -12.59 -7.83 -19.13
C ALA A 246 -13.44 -8.97 -19.72
N GLN A 247 -13.90 -8.87 -20.98
CA GLN A 247 -14.84 -9.82 -21.61
C GLN A 247 -14.39 -11.29 -21.50
N THR A 248 -13.10 -11.56 -21.66
CA THR A 248 -12.51 -12.92 -21.57
C THR A 248 -12.79 -13.59 -20.23
N PHE A 249 -12.97 -12.79 -19.16
CA PHE A 249 -13.12 -13.28 -17.79
C PHE A 249 -14.56 -13.24 -17.29
N LEU A 250 -15.50 -12.74 -18.06
CA LEU A 250 -16.90 -12.65 -17.63
C LEU A 250 -17.65 -13.99 -17.73
N GLY A 251 -17.28 -14.87 -18.65
CA GLY A 251 -18.05 -16.07 -18.94
C GLY A 251 -19.43 -15.69 -19.53
N ASN A 252 -20.51 -16.15 -18.89
CA ASN A 252 -21.87 -15.81 -19.27
C ASN A 252 -22.43 -14.59 -18.53
N SER A 253 -21.63 -13.99 -17.65
CA SER A 253 -22.04 -12.87 -16.80
C SER A 253 -21.82 -11.52 -17.48
N ARG A 254 -22.49 -10.51 -16.96
CA ARG A 254 -22.37 -9.12 -17.41
C ARG A 254 -21.91 -8.24 -16.26
N ILE A 255 -21.18 -7.19 -16.59
CA ILE A 255 -20.82 -6.14 -15.64
C ILE A 255 -22.07 -5.31 -15.35
N VAL A 256 -22.49 -5.24 -14.08
CA VAL A 256 -23.63 -4.44 -13.63
C VAL A 256 -23.21 -3.09 -13.05
N GLU A 257 -22.01 -3.04 -12.46
CA GLU A 257 -21.40 -1.80 -11.98
C GLU A 257 -19.88 -1.90 -12.10
N SER A 258 -19.20 -0.80 -12.39
CA SER A 258 -17.75 -0.79 -12.45
C SER A 258 -17.14 0.57 -12.13
N GLN A 259 -15.88 0.55 -11.70
CA GLN A 259 -15.10 1.73 -11.40
C GLN A 259 -13.67 1.58 -11.91
N VAL A 260 -13.12 2.64 -12.49
CA VAL A 260 -11.70 2.74 -12.84
C VAL A 260 -10.90 3.28 -11.66
N LYS A 261 -9.74 2.70 -11.40
CA LYS A 261 -8.76 3.15 -10.40
C LYS A 261 -7.42 3.40 -11.07
N LYS A 262 -6.77 4.48 -10.69
CA LYS A 262 -5.45 4.87 -11.20
C LYS A 262 -4.48 4.99 -10.03
N TRP A 263 -3.40 4.21 -10.05
CA TRP A 263 -2.29 4.27 -9.11
C TRP A 263 -1.08 4.92 -9.78
N ARG A 264 -0.80 6.18 -9.42
CA ARG A 264 0.35 6.92 -9.97
C ARG A 264 1.68 6.37 -9.46
N PHE A 265 1.72 5.91 -8.22
CA PHE A 265 2.90 5.37 -7.54
C PHE A 265 2.62 3.92 -7.17
N ALA A 266 2.42 3.04 -8.17
CA ALA A 266 2.05 1.65 -7.94
C ALA A 266 3.22 0.82 -7.43
N THR A 267 4.31 0.73 -8.19
CA THR A 267 5.48 -0.07 -7.85
C THR A 267 6.76 0.73 -8.12
N PRO A 268 7.67 0.87 -7.13
CA PRO A 268 8.96 1.49 -7.37
C PRO A 268 9.82 0.63 -8.30
N ARG A 269 10.46 1.26 -9.31
CA ARG A 269 11.31 0.59 -10.30
C ARG A 269 12.75 0.43 -9.83
N THR A 270 13.27 1.46 -9.17
CA THR A 270 14.65 1.54 -8.70
C THR A 270 14.68 1.79 -7.20
N PRO A 271 14.35 0.76 -6.37
CA PRO A 271 14.31 0.95 -4.93
C PRO A 271 15.70 1.24 -4.36
N TRP A 272 15.73 1.97 -3.27
CA TRP A 272 16.92 2.15 -2.46
C TRP A 272 17.43 0.79 -1.94
N GLN A 273 18.72 0.64 -1.76
CA GLN A 273 19.31 -0.68 -1.47
C GLN A 273 19.15 -1.10 -0.01
N GLU A 274 19.00 -0.14 0.90
CA GLU A 274 18.80 -0.38 2.33
C GLU A 274 17.31 -0.36 2.70
N ARG A 275 16.96 -0.91 3.86
CA ARG A 275 15.56 -0.92 4.37
C ARG A 275 15.03 0.46 4.73
N ILE A 276 15.91 1.38 5.10
CA ILE A 276 15.63 2.77 5.45
C ILE A 276 16.75 3.67 4.95
N TRP A 277 16.48 4.97 4.91
CA TRP A 277 17.49 6.00 4.97
C TRP A 277 17.26 6.81 6.24
N GLN A 278 18.34 7.14 6.96
CA GLN A 278 18.30 7.87 8.21
C GLN A 278 19.33 8.98 8.25
N HIS A 279 18.94 10.12 8.78
CA HIS A 279 19.80 11.21 9.17
C HIS A 279 19.33 11.76 10.51
N GLU A 280 20.13 11.53 11.56
CA GLU A 280 19.75 11.87 12.94
C GLU A 280 18.34 11.32 13.29
N SER A 281 17.38 12.21 13.65
CA SER A 281 16.00 11.86 14.01
C SER A 281 15.02 11.86 12.84
N LEU A 282 15.48 11.97 11.58
CA LEU A 282 14.70 11.77 10.37
C LEU A 282 14.94 10.38 9.80
N VAL A 283 13.85 9.65 9.56
CA VAL A 283 13.90 8.35 8.87
C VAL A 283 12.96 8.36 7.67
N ILE A 284 13.45 7.92 6.53
CA ILE A 284 12.65 7.65 5.32
C ILE A 284 12.52 6.13 5.18
N ALA A 285 11.28 5.65 5.07
CA ALA A 285 10.95 4.23 4.98
C ALA A 285 9.82 3.98 3.97
N GLY A 286 9.59 2.73 3.61
CA GLY A 286 8.52 2.36 2.69
C GLY A 286 8.94 1.28 1.70
N ASP A 287 8.07 0.97 0.75
CA ASP A 287 8.31 -0.04 -0.28
C ASP A 287 9.36 0.37 -1.34
N ALA A 288 9.67 1.65 -1.44
CA ALA A 288 10.77 2.12 -2.28
C ALA A 288 12.16 1.89 -1.66
N MET A 289 12.22 1.38 -0.44
CA MET A 289 13.40 0.85 0.20
C MET A 289 13.55 -0.63 -0.16
N ARG A 290 14.71 -1.17 -0.25
CA ARG A 290 15.14 -2.55 -0.53
C ARG A 290 14.13 -3.53 -1.21
N GLY A 291 12.81 -3.42 -0.96
CA GLY A 291 11.83 -4.40 -1.47
C GLY A 291 10.49 -3.79 -1.86
N PRO A 292 10.16 -3.66 -3.16
CA PRO A 292 8.93 -3.04 -3.65
C PRO A 292 7.69 -3.96 -3.51
N LYS A 293 7.48 -4.53 -2.32
CA LYS A 293 6.41 -5.49 -2.00
C LYS A 293 5.83 -5.22 -0.62
N VAL A 294 4.74 -5.91 -0.28
CA VAL A 294 4.10 -5.86 1.05
C VAL A 294 5.11 -6.19 2.15
N GLU A 295 5.85 -7.30 2.02
CA GLU A 295 6.90 -7.69 2.96
C GLU A 295 7.97 -6.61 3.12
N GLY A 296 8.52 -6.09 2.01
CA GLY A 296 9.54 -5.04 2.06
C GLY A 296 9.06 -3.77 2.74
N ALA A 297 7.81 -3.36 2.49
CA ALA A 297 7.20 -2.21 3.17
C ALA A 297 7.07 -2.45 4.68
N ALA A 298 6.64 -3.64 5.09
CA ALA A 298 6.53 -4.01 6.51
C ALA A 298 7.88 -3.97 7.20
N LEU A 299 8.88 -4.63 6.62
CA LEU A 299 10.24 -4.70 7.15
C LEU A 299 10.94 -3.33 7.18
N SER A 300 10.67 -2.48 6.21
CA SER A 300 11.15 -1.10 6.20
C SER A 300 10.55 -0.28 7.36
N GLY A 301 9.26 -0.48 7.66
CA GLY A 301 8.60 0.15 8.81
C GLY A 301 9.19 -0.30 10.14
N LEU A 302 9.45 -1.61 10.31
CA LEU A 302 10.11 -2.15 11.51
C LEU A 302 11.53 -1.60 11.68
N ALA A 303 12.30 -1.53 10.58
CA ALA A 303 13.64 -0.95 10.60
C ALA A 303 13.62 0.53 11.00
N ALA A 304 12.60 1.30 10.55
CA ALA A 304 12.43 2.69 10.96
C ALA A 304 12.14 2.81 12.46
N ALA A 305 11.29 1.95 13.01
CA ALA A 305 10.99 1.94 14.43
C ALA A 305 12.22 1.62 15.29
N ASN A 306 13.02 0.64 14.86
CA ASN A 306 14.27 0.27 15.56
C ASN A 306 15.25 1.44 15.54
N ALA A 307 15.46 2.08 14.38
CA ALA A 307 16.36 3.22 14.23
C ALA A 307 15.99 4.41 15.13
N ILE A 308 14.68 4.72 15.27
CA ILE A 308 14.21 5.76 16.19
C ILE A 308 14.39 5.34 17.66
N SER A 309 14.11 4.07 18.00
CA SER A 309 14.26 3.59 19.38
C SER A 309 15.72 3.60 19.86
N GLU A 310 16.67 3.38 18.96
CA GLU A 310 18.12 3.44 19.24
C GLU A 310 18.60 4.85 19.60
N LEU A 311 17.90 5.91 19.18
CA LEU A 311 18.26 7.31 19.53
C LEU A 311 18.05 7.64 21.02
N GLN A 312 17.32 6.80 21.78
CA GLN A 312 17.09 6.99 23.20
C GLN A 312 18.15 6.32 24.09
N ASN A 313 18.96 5.45 23.53
CA ASN A 313 20.01 4.70 24.23
C ASN A 313 21.38 5.35 24.03
#